data_5e831e6e0a79e80a0e8985ddbee2cc00
#
_entry.id   5e831e6e0a79e80a0e8985ddbee2cc00
#
_cell.length_a   1.000
_cell.length_b   1.000
_cell.length_c   1.000
_cell.angle_alpha   90.00
_cell.angle_beta   90.00
_cell.angle_gamma   90.00
#
_symmetry.space_group_name_H-M   'P 1'
#
loop_
_entity.id
_entity.type
_entity.pdbx_description
1 polymer ?
#
loop_
_entity_poly.entity_id
_entity_poly.type
_entity_poly.pdbx_seq_one_letter_code
_entity_poly.pdbx_strand_id
1 'polypeptide(L)'
;LNAADFSLQSAQGRQRLMQYFAQFKDVRAVMKAVNNLQSANAVMADAKAKRKTGVGFAAALSDDNYKLDFGITPVGKEGTTVVGGTYFKIPLSAYSELRFKGERRAMTDSLLSYFGYEDRMSGTYWGGVTKNGGSIEYAYDDGFVGASLETNAYRYLGKNVLSNSSYGLKSTLYVHPFKPTMYEDMTVGLSLSYDNYSHNENHFTLGH
;
A
#
# COMPACT_ATOMS: atom_id res chain seq x y z
N LEU A 1 -4.14 25.94 -9.10
CA LEU A 1 -5.05 26.20 -10.24
C LEU A 1 -5.74 24.89 -10.59
N ASN A 2 -7.06 24.86 -10.46
CA ASN A 2 -7.87 23.66 -10.67
C ASN A 2 -8.09 23.48 -12.19
N ALA A 3 -7.90 22.26 -12.73
CA ALA A 3 -8.09 21.97 -14.17
C ALA A 3 -9.49 22.36 -14.68
N ALA A 4 -10.51 22.39 -13.81
CA ALA A 4 -11.85 22.86 -14.12
C ALA A 4 -11.92 24.35 -14.49
N ASP A 5 -10.95 25.16 -14.06
CA ASP A 5 -10.90 26.61 -14.33
C ASP A 5 -10.50 26.95 -15.78
N PHE A 6 -9.99 25.96 -16.53
CA PHE A 6 -9.53 26.10 -17.91
C PHE A 6 -10.35 25.29 -18.93
N SER A 7 -11.60 25.01 -18.63
CA SER A 7 -12.48 24.27 -19.54
C SER A 7 -12.78 25.03 -20.83
N LEU A 8 -12.50 24.42 -21.99
CA LEU A 8 -12.87 24.93 -23.30
C LEU A 8 -14.39 24.96 -23.57
N GLN A 9 -15.17 24.27 -22.74
CA GLN A 9 -16.61 24.13 -22.89
C GLN A 9 -17.41 25.33 -22.34
N SER A 10 -16.82 26.14 -21.45
CA SER A 10 -17.46 27.32 -20.89
C SER A 10 -16.89 28.60 -21.47
N ALA A 11 -17.71 29.68 -21.59
CA ALA A 11 -17.26 30.97 -22.05
C ALA A 11 -16.20 31.59 -21.10
N GLN A 12 -16.39 31.36 -19.78
CA GLN A 12 -15.44 31.84 -18.77
C GLN A 12 -14.12 31.08 -18.80
N GLY A 13 -14.15 29.76 -19.04
CA GLY A 13 -12.96 28.94 -19.19
C GLY A 13 -12.12 29.35 -20.40
N ARG A 14 -12.76 29.63 -21.53
CA ARG A 14 -12.09 30.16 -22.75
C ARG A 14 -11.43 31.52 -22.50
N GLN A 15 -12.10 32.43 -21.78
CA GLN A 15 -11.57 33.74 -21.48
C GLN A 15 -10.35 33.68 -20.55
N ARG A 16 -10.38 32.82 -19.53
CA ARG A 16 -9.23 32.57 -18.65
C ARG A 16 -8.06 31.91 -19.39
N LEU A 17 -8.33 30.99 -20.31
CA LEU A 17 -7.32 30.41 -21.18
C LEU A 17 -6.66 31.45 -22.09
N MET A 18 -7.43 32.37 -22.69
CA MET A 18 -6.86 33.45 -23.50
C MET A 18 -5.99 34.39 -22.66
N GLN A 19 -6.40 34.73 -21.46
CA GLN A 19 -5.60 35.55 -20.54
C GLN A 19 -4.31 34.83 -20.13
N TYR A 20 -4.37 33.51 -19.88
CA TYR A 20 -3.20 32.72 -19.58
C TYR A 20 -2.22 32.67 -20.74
N PHE A 21 -2.71 32.43 -21.96
CA PHE A 21 -1.87 32.41 -23.16
C PHE A 21 -1.30 33.75 -23.56
N ALA A 22 -1.97 34.84 -23.24
CA ALA A 22 -1.46 36.20 -23.47
C ALA A 22 -0.17 36.51 -22.68
N GLN A 23 0.15 35.75 -21.67
CA GLN A 23 1.39 35.86 -20.90
C GLN A 23 2.63 35.28 -21.62
N PHE A 24 2.41 34.39 -22.61
CA PHE A 24 3.50 33.75 -23.34
C PHE A 24 3.89 34.58 -24.59
N LYS A 25 5.14 35.03 -24.64
CA LYS A 25 5.71 35.71 -25.81
C LYS A 25 6.12 34.74 -26.92
N ASP A 26 6.14 33.42 -26.67
CA ASP A 26 6.60 32.40 -27.60
C ASP A 26 5.46 31.42 -27.93
N VAL A 27 5.15 31.29 -29.21
CA VAL A 27 4.12 30.36 -29.74
C VAL A 27 4.42 28.91 -29.39
N ARG A 28 5.70 28.51 -29.29
CA ARG A 28 6.08 27.17 -28.93
C ARG A 28 5.74 26.84 -27.46
N ALA A 29 5.90 27.82 -26.56
CA ALA A 29 5.51 27.66 -25.16
C ALA A 29 3.98 27.56 -25.04
N VAL A 30 3.21 28.28 -25.82
CA VAL A 30 1.75 28.16 -25.88
C VAL A 30 1.31 26.80 -26.39
N MET A 31 1.89 26.31 -27.48
CA MET A 31 1.60 24.97 -28.02
C MET A 31 1.92 23.86 -27.03
N LYS A 32 3.03 23.98 -26.34
CA LYS A 32 3.41 23.00 -25.29
C LYS A 32 2.41 23.00 -24.11
N ALA A 33 1.96 24.20 -23.69
CA ALA A 33 0.98 24.34 -22.63
C ALA A 33 -0.40 23.78 -23.04
N VAL A 34 -0.85 24.00 -24.28
CA VAL A 34 -2.10 23.44 -24.82
C VAL A 34 -2.03 21.91 -24.89
N ASN A 35 -0.94 21.36 -25.39
CA ASN A 35 -0.75 19.91 -25.47
C ASN A 35 -0.75 19.29 -24.07
N ASN A 36 -0.12 19.92 -23.08
CA ASN A 36 -0.13 19.46 -21.70
C ASN A 36 -1.55 19.45 -21.09
N LEU A 37 -2.37 20.49 -21.37
CA LEU A 37 -3.76 20.56 -20.90
C LEU A 37 -4.66 19.49 -21.57
N GLN A 38 -4.51 19.29 -22.86
CA GLN A 38 -5.26 18.26 -23.60
C GLN A 38 -4.91 16.88 -23.09
N SER A 39 -3.64 16.64 -22.82
CA SER A 39 -3.14 15.36 -22.30
C SER A 39 -3.59 15.11 -20.87
N ALA A 40 -3.59 16.13 -20.01
CA ALA A 40 -4.11 16.00 -18.65
C ALA A 40 -5.60 15.64 -18.64
N ASN A 41 -6.40 16.26 -19.52
CA ASN A 41 -7.82 15.94 -19.67
C ASN A 41 -8.05 14.52 -20.22
N ALA A 42 -7.24 14.07 -21.18
CA ALA A 42 -7.30 12.71 -21.71
C ALA A 42 -6.92 11.66 -20.66
N VAL A 43 -5.91 11.94 -19.85
CA VAL A 43 -5.50 11.08 -18.72
C VAL A 43 -6.59 10.99 -17.66
N MET A 44 -7.24 12.11 -17.31
CA MET A 44 -8.34 12.12 -16.35
C MET A 44 -9.57 11.37 -16.87
N ALA A 45 -9.89 11.47 -18.16
CA ALA A 45 -10.99 10.74 -18.79
C ALA A 45 -10.69 9.22 -18.81
N ASP A 46 -9.46 8.84 -19.10
CA ASP A 46 -9.03 7.43 -19.17
C ASP A 46 -8.96 6.79 -17.77
N ALA A 47 -8.53 7.54 -16.76
CA ALA A 47 -8.51 7.06 -15.37
C ALA A 47 -9.91 6.73 -14.84
N LYS A 48 -10.95 7.43 -15.31
CA LYS A 48 -12.35 7.15 -14.96
C LYS A 48 -12.92 5.93 -15.68
N ALA A 49 -12.36 5.55 -16.83
CA ALA A 49 -12.95 4.53 -17.72
C ALA A 49 -12.35 3.13 -17.57
N LYS A 50 -11.20 2.96 -16.94
CA LYS A 50 -10.49 1.66 -16.92
C LYS A 50 -10.88 0.80 -15.73
N ARG A 51 -11.69 -0.21 -16.03
CA ARG A 51 -11.81 -1.42 -15.22
C ARG A 51 -10.58 -2.30 -15.49
N LYS A 52 -9.73 -2.50 -14.49
CA LYS A 52 -8.56 -3.40 -14.57
C LYS A 52 -8.93 -4.74 -13.96
N THR A 53 -8.76 -5.80 -14.73
CA THR A 53 -8.91 -7.19 -14.29
C THR A 53 -7.59 -7.92 -14.50
N GLY A 54 -7.32 -8.91 -13.69
CA GLY A 54 -6.12 -9.73 -13.83
C GLY A 54 -6.27 -11.01 -13.00
N VAL A 55 -5.47 -12.02 -13.32
CA VAL A 55 -5.43 -13.31 -12.62
C VAL A 55 -4.09 -13.41 -11.90
N GLY A 56 -4.13 -13.65 -10.59
CA GLY A 56 -2.97 -13.94 -9.77
C GLY A 56 -2.92 -15.42 -9.42
N PHE A 57 -1.73 -15.91 -9.12
CA PHE A 57 -1.50 -17.28 -8.66
C PHE A 57 -0.80 -17.26 -7.31
N ALA A 58 -1.18 -18.18 -6.43
CA ALA A 58 -0.52 -18.35 -5.15
C ALA A 58 -0.52 -19.83 -4.74
N ALA A 59 0.51 -20.23 -4.03
CA ALA A 59 0.63 -21.50 -3.36
C ALA A 59 1.06 -21.29 -1.92
N ALA A 60 0.59 -22.11 -1.01
CA ALA A 60 0.97 -22.06 0.40
C ALA A 60 1.18 -23.45 0.96
N LEU A 61 2.15 -23.55 1.87
CA LEU A 61 2.42 -24.71 2.69
C LEU A 61 2.36 -24.27 4.15
N SER A 62 1.63 -25.00 4.99
CA SER A 62 1.50 -24.66 6.41
C SER A 62 1.45 -25.89 7.28
N ASP A 63 1.99 -25.73 8.47
CA ASP A 63 1.94 -26.65 9.58
C ASP A 63 1.73 -25.83 10.87
N ASP A 64 1.59 -26.45 12.01
CA ASP A 64 1.36 -25.79 13.31
C ASP A 64 2.43 -24.75 13.66
N ASN A 65 3.68 -25.00 13.26
CA ASN A 65 4.83 -24.17 13.62
C ASN A 65 5.39 -23.32 12.48
N TYR A 66 4.92 -23.53 11.25
CA TYR A 66 5.39 -22.72 10.12
C TYR A 66 4.33 -22.52 9.06
N LYS A 67 4.47 -21.43 8.35
CA LYS A 67 3.70 -21.13 7.14
C LYS A 67 4.61 -20.50 6.11
N LEU A 68 4.57 -21.03 4.91
CA LEU A 68 5.27 -20.52 3.75
C LEU A 68 4.24 -20.25 2.66
N ASP A 69 4.30 -19.09 2.04
CA ASP A 69 3.47 -18.81 0.88
C ASP A 69 4.27 -18.07 -0.19
N PHE A 70 3.88 -18.29 -1.41
CA PHE A 70 4.47 -17.72 -2.59
C PHE A 70 3.40 -17.45 -3.62
N GLY A 71 3.49 -16.33 -4.33
CA GLY A 71 2.54 -15.99 -5.36
C GLY A 71 3.03 -14.88 -6.27
N ILE A 72 2.20 -14.55 -7.25
CA ILE A 72 2.38 -13.42 -8.14
C ILE A 72 1.13 -12.54 -8.11
N THR A 73 1.32 -11.24 -8.15
CA THR A 73 0.21 -10.30 -8.34
C THR A 73 -0.39 -10.52 -9.73
N PRO A 74 -1.64 -10.06 -9.98
CA PRO A 74 -2.31 -10.35 -11.23
C PRO A 74 -1.47 -10.04 -12.47
N VAL A 75 -1.32 -11.02 -13.36
CA VAL A 75 -0.69 -10.87 -14.67
C VAL A 75 -1.59 -10.08 -15.61
N GLY A 76 -0.98 -9.47 -16.64
CA GLY A 76 -1.70 -8.63 -17.62
C GLY A 76 -1.69 -7.14 -17.26
N LYS A 77 -0.91 -6.75 -16.25
CA LYS A 77 -0.63 -5.36 -15.90
C LYS A 77 0.88 -5.10 -15.85
N GLU A 78 1.24 -3.84 -15.98
CA GLU A 78 2.60 -3.38 -15.86
C GLU A 78 3.07 -3.48 -14.44
N GLY A 79 3.43 -3.96 -13.67
CA GLY A 79 3.76 -4.02 -12.23
C GLY A 79 3.43 -5.36 -11.61
N THR A 80 3.28 -6.40 -12.44
CA THR A 80 3.25 -7.78 -11.93
C THR A 80 4.51 -8.05 -11.13
N THR A 81 4.36 -8.50 -9.90
CA THR A 81 5.49 -8.76 -8.99
C THR A 81 5.28 -10.04 -8.21
N VAL A 82 6.40 -10.62 -7.81
CA VAL A 82 6.42 -11.77 -6.91
C VAL A 82 6.11 -11.31 -5.50
N VAL A 83 5.25 -12.04 -4.81
CA VAL A 83 4.88 -11.85 -3.41
C VAL A 83 5.00 -13.16 -2.67
N GLY A 84 5.16 -13.11 -1.36
CA GLY A 84 5.25 -14.30 -0.54
C GLY A 84 5.57 -13.96 0.89
N GLY A 85 5.54 -14.95 1.75
CA GLY A 85 5.86 -14.77 3.15
C GLY A 85 6.26 -16.06 3.83
N THR A 86 6.90 -15.87 4.96
CA THR A 86 7.29 -16.92 5.87
C THR A 86 6.80 -16.58 7.27
N TYR A 87 6.35 -17.56 7.98
CA TYR A 87 6.01 -17.49 9.39
C TYR A 87 6.58 -18.72 10.11
N PHE A 88 7.25 -18.47 11.22
CA PHE A 88 7.77 -19.54 12.08
C PHE A 88 7.40 -19.24 13.52
N LYS A 89 7.02 -20.30 14.22
CA LYS A 89 6.71 -20.30 15.64
C LYS A 89 7.67 -21.24 16.37
N ILE A 90 8.35 -20.74 17.38
CA ILE A 90 9.30 -21.49 18.19
C ILE A 90 8.78 -21.48 19.62
N PRO A 91 8.27 -22.62 20.14
CA PRO A 91 7.87 -22.73 21.53
C PRO A 91 9.12 -22.64 22.42
N LEU A 92 9.09 -21.75 23.41
CA LEU A 92 10.15 -21.60 24.42
C LEU A 92 9.80 -22.34 25.71
N SER A 93 8.49 -22.39 26.03
CA SER A 93 7.97 -23.09 27.20
C SER A 93 6.53 -23.56 26.92
N ALA A 94 5.88 -24.17 27.93
CA ALA A 94 4.47 -24.51 27.82
C ALA A 94 3.53 -23.29 27.63
N TYR A 95 4.00 -22.10 27.97
CA TYR A 95 3.20 -20.88 27.99
C TYR A 95 3.80 -19.75 27.16
N SER A 96 4.95 -19.94 26.55
CA SER A 96 5.62 -18.87 25.81
C SER A 96 6.22 -19.35 24.50
N GLU A 97 6.19 -18.46 23.51
CA GLU A 97 6.70 -18.72 22.17
C GLU A 97 7.27 -17.46 21.53
N LEU A 98 8.19 -17.67 20.60
CA LEU A 98 8.66 -16.65 19.67
C LEU A 98 8.06 -16.89 18.29
N ARG A 99 7.56 -15.82 17.68
CA ARG A 99 7.00 -15.81 16.34
C ARG A 99 7.83 -14.91 15.46
N PHE A 100 8.19 -15.43 14.30
CA PHE A 100 8.95 -14.70 13.28
C PHE A 100 8.10 -14.63 12.02
N LYS A 101 8.02 -13.45 11.45
CA LYS A 101 7.32 -13.22 10.19
C LYS A 101 8.23 -12.46 9.24
N GLY A 102 8.38 -12.98 8.02
CA GLY A 102 9.01 -12.29 6.91
C GLY A 102 8.03 -12.24 5.74
N GLU A 103 7.88 -11.08 5.10
CA GLU A 103 6.92 -10.96 4.02
C GLU A 103 7.31 -9.95 2.95
N ARG A 104 6.91 -10.27 1.74
CA ARG A 104 6.80 -9.36 0.62
C ARG A 104 5.35 -9.38 0.13
N ARG A 105 4.63 -8.29 0.34
CA ARG A 105 3.20 -8.17 -0.01
C ARG A 105 2.97 -6.97 -0.92
N ALA A 106 2.08 -7.12 -1.90
CA ALA A 106 1.61 -5.97 -2.64
C ALA A 106 0.71 -5.09 -1.77
N MET A 107 0.90 -3.78 -1.87
CA MET A 107 0.02 -2.81 -1.20
C MET A 107 -1.30 -2.73 -1.96
N THR A 108 -2.40 -2.91 -1.24
CA THR A 108 -3.77 -2.94 -1.80
C THR A 108 -4.61 -1.75 -1.37
N ASP A 109 -4.01 -0.78 -0.68
CA ASP A 109 -4.70 0.37 -0.09
C ASP A 109 -5.32 1.29 -1.15
N SER A 110 -4.73 1.33 -2.33
CA SER A 110 -5.27 2.06 -3.47
C SER A 110 -5.02 1.33 -4.79
N LEU A 111 -5.85 1.63 -5.80
CA LEU A 111 -5.63 1.13 -7.16
C LEU A 111 -4.28 1.57 -7.73
N LEU A 112 -3.82 2.78 -7.37
CA LEU A 112 -2.53 3.30 -7.80
C LEU A 112 -1.38 2.51 -7.17
N SER A 113 -1.44 2.21 -5.86
CA SER A 113 -0.43 1.39 -5.20
C SER A 113 -0.37 -0.02 -5.77
N TYR A 114 -1.54 -0.62 -6.01
CA TYR A 114 -1.62 -2.02 -6.43
C TYR A 114 -1.40 -2.23 -7.92
N PHE A 115 -2.14 -1.50 -8.78
CA PHE A 115 -2.07 -1.64 -10.24
C PHE A 115 -1.07 -0.71 -10.88
N GLY A 116 -0.72 0.38 -10.21
CA GLY A 116 0.08 1.44 -10.79
C GLY A 116 -0.66 2.23 -11.87
N TYR A 117 0.06 3.18 -12.42
CA TYR A 117 -0.38 4.05 -13.50
C TYR A 117 0.74 4.25 -14.51
N GLU A 118 0.41 4.17 -15.77
CA GLU A 118 1.32 4.52 -16.87
C GLU A 118 0.94 5.87 -17.44
N ASP A 119 1.87 6.81 -17.41
CA ASP A 119 1.71 8.08 -18.09
C ASP A 119 1.87 7.90 -19.60
N ARG A 120 0.80 8.14 -20.34
CA ARG A 120 0.76 7.96 -21.81
C ARG A 120 1.70 8.90 -22.55
N MET A 121 2.03 10.04 -21.98
CA MET A 121 2.90 11.02 -22.65
C MET A 121 4.38 10.63 -22.57
N SER A 122 4.80 10.17 -21.41
CA SER A 122 6.20 9.79 -21.16
C SER A 122 6.44 8.28 -21.30
N GLY A 123 5.38 7.47 -21.33
CA GLY A 123 5.47 6.01 -21.24
C GLY A 123 6.01 5.53 -19.88
N THR A 124 6.02 6.40 -18.88
CA THR A 124 6.57 6.09 -17.57
C THR A 124 5.50 5.43 -16.70
N TYR A 125 5.83 4.27 -16.16
CA TYR A 125 4.98 3.55 -15.23
C TYR A 125 5.32 3.94 -13.78
N TRP A 126 4.29 4.18 -12.97
CA TRP A 126 4.35 4.54 -11.55
C TRP A 126 3.53 3.56 -10.71
N GLY A 127 4.02 3.13 -9.56
CA GLY A 127 3.27 2.31 -8.62
C GLY A 127 3.73 0.85 -8.54
N GLY A 128 2.81 -0.09 -8.35
CA GLY A 128 3.16 -1.48 -8.07
C GLY A 128 3.91 -1.62 -6.75
N VAL A 129 3.42 -0.93 -5.71
CA VAL A 129 4.10 -0.83 -4.42
C VAL A 129 4.04 -2.15 -3.67
N THR A 130 5.19 -2.56 -3.12
CA THR A 130 5.30 -3.73 -2.25
C THR A 130 5.81 -3.33 -0.87
N LYS A 131 5.24 -3.93 0.16
CA LYS A 131 5.70 -3.92 1.54
C LYS A 131 6.65 -5.10 1.73
N ASN A 132 7.88 -4.84 2.14
CA ASN A 132 8.92 -5.84 2.31
C ASN A 132 9.52 -5.72 3.72
N GLY A 133 9.59 -6.80 4.46
CA GLY A 133 10.13 -6.78 5.82
C GLY A 133 9.55 -7.89 6.67
N GLY A 134 9.49 -7.66 7.97
CA GLY A 134 9.01 -8.68 8.88
C GLY A 134 8.82 -8.18 10.30
N SER A 135 8.44 -9.11 11.16
CA SER A 135 8.28 -8.87 12.60
C SER A 135 8.82 -10.04 13.42
N ILE A 136 9.12 -9.72 14.66
CA ILE A 136 9.44 -10.67 15.72
C ILE A 136 8.48 -10.37 16.86
N GLU A 137 7.79 -11.39 17.34
CA GLU A 137 6.85 -11.30 18.44
C GLU A 137 7.24 -12.32 19.52
N TYR A 138 7.32 -11.86 20.75
CA TYR A 138 7.28 -12.73 21.92
C TYR A 138 5.86 -12.80 22.44
N ALA A 139 5.31 -13.98 22.63
CA ALA A 139 3.98 -14.21 23.14
C ALA A 139 4.02 -15.11 24.36
N TYR A 140 3.22 -14.78 25.36
CA TYR A 140 2.98 -15.54 26.58
C TYR A 140 1.47 -15.72 26.76
N ASP A 141 1.04 -16.93 27.10
CA ASP A 141 -0.35 -17.22 27.42
C ASP A 141 -0.41 -18.45 28.34
N ASP A 142 -0.91 -18.30 29.56
CA ASP A 142 -1.09 -19.38 30.52
C ASP A 142 -2.54 -19.91 30.59
N GLY A 143 -3.39 -19.41 29.68
CA GLY A 143 -4.82 -19.72 29.62
C GLY A 143 -5.69 -18.83 30.49
N PHE A 144 -5.11 -17.96 31.33
CA PHE A 144 -5.83 -16.95 32.08
C PHE A 144 -5.38 -15.54 31.73
N VAL A 145 -4.08 -15.33 31.61
CA VAL A 145 -3.46 -14.06 31.19
C VAL A 145 -2.59 -14.30 29.97
N GLY A 146 -2.74 -13.46 28.99
CA GLY A 146 -1.86 -13.45 27.83
C GLY A 146 -1.22 -12.07 27.64
N ALA A 147 0.01 -12.08 27.14
CA ALA A 147 0.75 -10.87 26.80
C ALA A 147 1.57 -11.10 25.54
N SER A 148 1.67 -10.11 24.66
CA SER A 148 2.61 -10.16 23.55
C SER A 148 3.30 -8.83 23.35
N LEU A 149 4.52 -8.93 22.81
CA LEU A 149 5.32 -7.79 22.38
C LEU A 149 5.87 -8.10 20.98
N GLU A 150 5.45 -7.30 20.02
CA GLU A 150 5.88 -7.40 18.62
C GLU A 150 6.68 -6.16 18.22
N THR A 151 7.80 -6.37 17.56
CA THR A 151 8.52 -5.33 16.83
C THR A 151 8.53 -5.66 15.35
N ASN A 152 8.37 -4.65 14.50
CA ASN A 152 8.36 -4.84 13.06
C ASN A 152 9.23 -3.80 12.35
N ALA A 153 9.71 -4.17 11.16
CA ALA A 153 10.42 -3.27 10.26
C ALA A 153 10.02 -3.59 8.82
N TYR A 154 9.58 -2.57 8.09
CA TYR A 154 9.14 -2.72 6.72
C TYR A 154 9.72 -1.64 5.82
N ARG A 155 9.95 -2.01 4.57
CA ARG A 155 10.33 -1.11 3.49
C ARG A 155 9.31 -1.18 2.37
N TYR A 156 8.81 -0.02 1.95
CA TYR A 156 7.85 0.13 0.87
C TYR A 156 8.60 0.53 -0.40
N LEU A 157 8.44 -0.27 -1.45
CA LEU A 157 9.14 -0.11 -2.71
C LEU A 157 8.15 -0.18 -3.86
N GLY A 158 8.24 0.77 -4.77
CA GLY A 158 7.45 0.80 -6.01
C GLY A 158 8.29 1.31 -7.16
N LYS A 159 7.82 1.12 -8.40
CA LYS A 159 8.50 1.64 -9.58
C LYS A 159 8.22 3.13 -9.71
N ASN A 160 9.27 3.93 -9.81
CA ASN A 160 9.23 5.41 -9.85
C ASN A 160 8.48 6.06 -8.67
N VAL A 161 8.44 5.40 -7.53
CA VAL A 161 7.84 5.86 -6.28
C VAL A 161 8.94 6.04 -5.25
N LEU A 162 8.87 7.10 -4.45
CA LEU A 162 9.79 7.31 -3.35
C LEU A 162 9.69 6.13 -2.36
N SER A 163 10.83 5.55 -2.00
CA SER A 163 10.84 4.46 -1.02
C SER A 163 10.60 5.01 0.38
N ASN A 164 9.77 4.33 1.16
CA ASN A 164 9.52 4.65 2.56
C ASN A 164 9.90 3.46 3.43
N SER A 165 10.18 3.70 4.70
CA SER A 165 10.44 2.65 5.69
C SER A 165 9.59 2.90 6.92
N SER A 166 9.11 1.83 7.54
CA SER A 166 8.42 1.92 8.82
C SER A 166 9.05 1.00 9.86
N TYR A 167 8.98 1.44 11.11
CA TYR A 167 9.33 0.68 12.29
C TYR A 167 8.18 0.75 13.25
N GLY A 168 7.76 -0.38 13.79
CA GLY A 168 6.63 -0.45 14.70
C GLY A 168 6.94 -1.27 15.94
N LEU A 169 6.20 -0.93 17.00
CA LEU A 169 6.16 -1.66 18.25
C LEU A 169 4.68 -1.85 18.61
N LYS A 170 4.30 -3.08 18.90
CA LYS A 170 2.95 -3.42 19.35
C LYS A 170 3.03 -4.24 20.62
N SER A 171 2.28 -3.83 21.63
CA SER A 171 2.09 -4.57 22.88
C SER A 171 0.64 -4.91 23.06
N THR A 172 0.35 -6.14 23.45
CA THR A 172 -1.01 -6.60 23.73
C THR A 172 -1.00 -7.29 25.09
N LEU A 173 -1.99 -6.98 25.91
CA LEU A 173 -2.25 -7.63 27.19
C LEU A 173 -3.72 -8.02 27.21
N TYR A 174 -4.02 -9.27 27.58
CA TYR A 174 -5.38 -9.75 27.66
C TYR A 174 -5.60 -10.75 28.79
N VAL A 175 -6.84 -10.91 29.19
CA VAL A 175 -7.25 -11.88 30.22
C VAL A 175 -8.46 -12.67 29.70
N HIS A 176 -8.50 -13.94 30.11
CA HIS A 176 -9.67 -14.81 29.95
C HIS A 176 -10.35 -14.93 31.31
N PRO A 177 -11.36 -14.08 31.62
CA PRO A 177 -11.99 -14.06 32.94
C PRO A 177 -12.76 -15.34 33.26
N PHE A 178 -13.12 -16.11 32.26
CA PHE A 178 -13.77 -17.40 32.40
C PHE A 178 -13.00 -18.47 31.65
N LYS A 179 -13.00 -19.72 32.17
CA LYS A 179 -12.45 -20.86 31.41
C LYS A 179 -13.29 -21.03 30.14
N PRO A 180 -12.66 -21.12 28.97
CA PRO A 180 -13.40 -21.31 27.73
C PRO A 180 -14.20 -22.61 27.81
N THR A 181 -15.49 -22.50 27.52
CA THR A 181 -16.42 -23.63 27.39
C THR A 181 -16.83 -23.74 25.94
N MET A 182 -17.54 -24.85 25.60
CA MET A 182 -18.02 -25.05 24.22
C MET A 182 -18.98 -23.91 23.72
N TYR A 183 -19.50 -23.10 24.63
CA TYR A 183 -20.52 -22.07 24.34
C TYR A 183 -20.12 -20.65 24.77
N GLU A 184 -19.07 -20.51 25.58
CA GLU A 184 -18.66 -19.22 26.14
C GLU A 184 -17.12 -19.09 26.10
N ASP A 185 -16.65 -18.13 25.33
CA ASP A 185 -15.26 -17.68 25.34
C ASP A 185 -15.27 -16.15 25.40
N MET A 186 -14.72 -15.59 26.47
CA MET A 186 -14.62 -14.16 26.67
C MET A 186 -13.16 -13.77 26.86
N THR A 187 -12.67 -12.89 26.02
CA THR A 187 -11.35 -12.29 26.14
C THR A 187 -11.48 -10.78 26.28
N VAL A 188 -10.85 -10.21 27.28
CA VAL A 188 -10.77 -8.76 27.49
C VAL A 188 -9.31 -8.35 27.41
N GLY A 189 -8.99 -7.39 26.54
CA GLY A 189 -7.60 -7.00 26.34
C GLY A 189 -7.42 -5.55 25.97
N LEU A 190 -6.17 -5.10 26.13
CA LEU A 190 -5.65 -3.81 25.71
C LEU A 190 -4.53 -4.04 24.70
N SER A 191 -4.59 -3.33 23.57
CA SER A 191 -3.51 -3.31 22.59
C SER A 191 -3.05 -1.89 22.36
N LEU A 192 -1.72 -1.69 22.44
CA LEU A 192 -1.05 -0.43 22.14
C LEU A 192 -0.13 -0.65 20.95
N SER A 193 -0.18 0.25 19.98
CA SER A 193 0.71 0.21 18.82
C SER A 193 1.33 1.59 18.59
N TYR A 194 2.58 1.55 18.17
CA TYR A 194 3.34 2.72 17.73
C TYR A 194 4.02 2.40 16.42
N ASP A 195 3.76 3.18 15.39
CA ASP A 195 4.38 3.06 14.09
C ASP A 195 5.04 4.39 13.70
N ASN A 196 6.28 4.32 13.23
CA ASN A 196 7.04 5.45 12.76
C ASN A 196 7.46 5.22 11.31
N TYR A 197 7.29 6.24 10.47
CA TYR A 197 7.63 6.22 9.05
C TYR A 197 8.78 7.19 8.77
N SER A 198 9.70 6.79 7.89
CA SER A 198 10.83 7.64 7.49
C SER A 198 10.38 8.91 6.77
N HIS A 199 9.27 8.84 6.04
CA HIS A 199 8.65 9.96 5.34
C HIS A 199 7.17 9.99 5.68
N ASN A 200 6.68 11.16 6.03
CA ASN A 200 5.25 11.38 6.31
C ASN A 200 4.51 11.65 4.99
N GLU A 201 4.32 10.61 4.22
CA GLU A 201 3.63 10.67 2.93
C GLU A 201 2.29 9.97 3.01
N ASN A 202 1.24 10.69 2.62
CA ASN A 202 -0.11 10.14 2.57
C ASN A 202 -0.35 9.24 1.34
N HIS A 203 0.57 9.25 0.36
CA HIS A 203 0.45 8.50 -0.89
C HIS A 203 1.78 7.87 -1.28
N PHE A 204 1.83 6.54 -1.28
CA PHE A 204 3.00 5.77 -1.71
C PHE A 204 3.22 5.76 -3.24
N THR A 205 2.29 6.30 -4.01
CA THR A 205 2.27 6.21 -5.47
C THR A 205 2.64 7.47 -6.20
N LEU A 206 2.58 8.60 -5.54
CA LEU A 206 2.90 9.89 -6.14
C LEU A 206 4.14 10.42 -5.44
N GLY A 207 5.33 10.07 -5.97
CA GLY A 207 6.55 10.76 -5.61
C GLY A 207 6.49 12.22 -6.07
N HIS A 208 6.90 13.13 -5.24
CA HIS A 208 7.08 14.54 -5.58
C HIS A 208 8.42 14.77 -6.24
#